data_d5f8078b6c281955fa4b1185a587c3ca
#
_entry.id   d5f8078b6c281955fa4b1185a587c3ca
#
_cell.length_a   1.000
_cell.length_b   1.000
_cell.length_c   1.000
_cell.angle_alpha   90.00
_cell.angle_beta   90.00
_cell.angle_gamma   90.00
#
_symmetry.space_group_name_H-M   'P 1'
#
loop_
_entity.id
_entity.type
_entity.pdbx_description
1 polymer ?
#
loop_
_entity_poly.entity_id
_entity_poly.type
_entity_poly.pdbx_seq_one_letter_code
_entity_poly.pdbx_strand_id
1 'polypeptide(L)'
;VFLPEDRWLDYLGGGRKAVDLGAAPGGWTWQLVNHGMMVTAVDNGPMNTELMASGHVEHVEADGYAWRPKRAVDWMVCDIVDKPRRTSRMAVDWLSERLCRYTVFNLKLPMKKRYDEWLICQDILMRGIEEAGLTCHVRARHLYHDREEITCFIERLD
;
A
#
# COMPACT_ATOMS: atom_id res chain seq x y z
N VAL A 1 11.52 6.71 5.56
CA VAL A 1 11.90 7.24 4.23
C VAL A 1 10.93 8.32 3.75
N PHE A 2 9.61 8.13 3.90
CA PHE A 2 8.58 9.09 3.45
C PHE A 2 8.05 9.99 4.55
N LEU A 3 8.11 9.53 5.79
CA LEU A 3 7.60 10.24 6.96
C LEU A 3 8.74 10.90 7.73
N PRO A 4 8.51 12.11 8.27
CA PRO A 4 9.46 12.72 9.21
C PRO A 4 9.62 11.85 10.46
N GLU A 5 10.86 11.62 10.91
CA GLU A 5 11.13 10.75 12.08
C GLU A 5 10.50 11.26 13.36
N ASP A 6 10.43 12.57 13.52
CA ASP A 6 9.83 13.27 14.68
C ASP A 6 8.29 13.24 14.68
N ARG A 7 7.66 12.79 13.58
CA ARG A 7 6.21 12.78 13.40
C ARG A 7 5.62 11.41 13.08
N TRP A 8 6.36 10.34 13.31
CA TRP A 8 5.84 9.01 13.02
C TRP A 8 4.54 8.68 13.75
N LEU A 9 4.38 9.13 15.00
CA LEU A 9 3.16 8.90 15.77
C LEU A 9 1.93 9.60 15.19
N ASP A 10 2.10 10.65 14.39
CA ASP A 10 0.99 11.30 13.69
C ASP A 10 0.40 10.41 12.59
N TYR A 11 1.20 9.52 12.04
CA TYR A 11 0.86 8.67 10.91
C TYR A 11 0.65 7.22 11.31
N LEU A 12 1.47 6.72 12.23
CA LEU A 12 1.52 5.33 12.65
C LEU A 12 1.15 5.25 14.15
N GLY A 13 0.63 4.12 14.57
CA GLY A 13 0.41 3.90 16.00
C GLY A 13 -0.89 3.20 16.36
N GLY A 14 -1.06 3.00 17.65
CA GLY A 14 -2.19 2.29 18.21
C GLY A 14 -3.54 2.91 17.87
N GLY A 15 -4.54 2.05 17.64
CA GLY A 15 -5.88 2.45 17.24
C GLY A 15 -6.07 2.68 15.74
N ARG A 16 -5.00 2.74 14.95
CA ARG A 16 -5.09 2.81 13.50
C ARG A 16 -5.28 1.43 12.89
N LYS A 17 -5.96 1.40 11.75
CA LYS A 17 -6.26 0.19 10.98
C LYS A 17 -5.53 0.22 9.66
N ALA A 18 -4.97 -0.92 9.29
CA ALA A 18 -4.28 -1.09 8.02
C ALA A 18 -4.81 -2.32 7.27
N VAL A 19 -4.70 -2.26 5.97
CA VAL A 19 -4.88 -3.40 5.07
C VAL A 19 -3.57 -3.65 4.35
N ASP A 20 -3.12 -4.89 4.34
CA ASP A 20 -1.96 -5.35 3.59
C ASP A 20 -2.44 -6.27 2.45
N LEU A 21 -2.31 -5.80 1.22
CA LEU A 21 -2.73 -6.52 0.02
C LEU A 21 -1.57 -7.31 -0.57
N GLY A 22 -1.74 -8.63 -0.70
CA GLY A 22 -0.66 -9.54 -1.05
C GLY A 22 0.28 -9.78 0.15
N ALA A 23 -0.30 -9.96 1.32
CA ALA A 23 0.39 -9.90 2.60
C ALA A 23 1.33 -11.07 2.90
N ALA A 24 1.05 -12.27 2.39
CA ALA A 24 1.80 -13.47 2.77
C ALA A 24 3.29 -13.41 2.35
N PRO A 25 4.18 -13.88 3.21
CA PRO A 25 4.00 -14.48 4.53
C PRO A 25 3.79 -13.49 5.68
N GLY A 26 3.92 -12.15 5.46
CA GLY A 26 3.60 -11.15 6.46
C GLY A 26 4.68 -10.13 6.79
N GLY A 27 5.66 -9.91 5.91
CA GLY A 27 6.75 -8.97 6.16
C GLY A 27 6.28 -7.53 6.40
N TRP A 28 5.40 -7.02 5.57
CA TRP A 28 4.83 -5.67 5.74
C TRP A 28 3.80 -5.65 6.88
N THR A 29 2.98 -6.69 6.99
CA THR A 29 2.06 -6.86 8.13
C THR A 29 2.79 -6.78 9.47
N TRP A 30 3.95 -7.44 9.60
CA TRP A 30 4.76 -7.42 10.81
C TRP A 30 5.21 -5.99 11.18
N GLN A 31 5.63 -5.20 10.19
CA GLN A 31 6.00 -3.79 10.41
C GLN A 31 4.83 -2.98 10.95
N LEU A 32 3.65 -3.14 10.36
CA LEU A 32 2.45 -2.43 10.80
C LEU A 32 2.03 -2.81 12.22
N VAL A 33 2.08 -4.11 12.55
CA VAL A 33 1.80 -4.62 13.90
C VAL A 33 2.79 -4.06 14.92
N ASN A 34 4.08 -3.99 14.58
CA ASN A 34 5.11 -3.41 15.46
C ASN A 34 4.87 -1.92 15.76
N HIS A 35 4.16 -1.22 14.92
CA HIS A 35 3.68 0.14 15.17
C HIS A 35 2.32 0.19 15.90
N GLY A 36 1.83 -0.95 16.39
CA GLY A 36 0.61 -1.03 17.19
C GLY A 36 -0.70 -0.99 16.38
N MET A 37 -0.65 -1.21 15.08
CA MET A 37 -1.83 -1.22 14.24
C MET A 37 -2.54 -2.57 14.24
N MET A 38 -3.87 -2.53 14.01
CA MET A 38 -4.66 -3.70 13.65
C MET A 38 -4.61 -3.86 12.13
N VAL A 39 -4.27 -5.04 11.65
CA VAL A 39 -4.03 -5.30 10.23
C VAL A 39 -4.98 -6.36 9.68
N THR A 40 -5.65 -6.05 8.58
CA THR A 40 -6.31 -7.05 7.74
C THR A 40 -5.33 -7.45 6.64
N ALA A 41 -4.82 -8.67 6.73
CA ALA A 41 -3.88 -9.24 5.76
C ALA A 41 -4.65 -10.02 4.70
N VAL A 42 -4.61 -9.56 3.45
CA VAL A 42 -5.34 -10.14 2.33
C VAL A 42 -4.38 -10.88 1.42
N ASP A 43 -4.47 -12.19 1.38
CA ASP A 43 -3.66 -13.06 0.54
C ASP A 43 -4.24 -14.45 0.49
N ASN A 44 -4.10 -15.15 -0.63
CA ASN A 44 -4.46 -16.58 -0.75
C ASN A 44 -3.41 -17.52 -0.15
N GLY A 45 -2.20 -17.02 0.10
CA GLY A 45 -1.12 -17.75 0.73
C GLY A 45 -1.20 -17.74 2.25
N PRO A 46 -0.45 -18.64 2.93
CA PRO A 46 -0.45 -18.72 4.37
C PRO A 46 0.33 -17.58 5.01
N MET A 47 -0.20 -17.04 6.10
CA MET A 47 0.48 -16.06 6.94
C MET A 47 1.38 -16.77 7.96
N ASN A 48 2.46 -16.07 8.37
CA ASN A 48 3.34 -16.53 9.42
C ASN A 48 2.55 -16.77 10.72
N THR A 49 2.75 -17.96 11.35
CA THR A 49 1.99 -18.40 12.52
C THR A 49 2.23 -17.55 13.77
N GLU A 50 3.46 -17.09 13.99
CA GLU A 50 3.79 -16.23 15.14
C GLU A 50 3.12 -14.86 14.99
N LEU A 51 3.10 -14.32 13.77
CA LEU A 51 2.43 -13.08 13.46
C LEU A 51 0.91 -13.18 13.70
N MET A 52 0.30 -14.30 13.29
CA MET A 52 -1.12 -14.55 13.54
C MET A 52 -1.42 -14.71 15.04
N ALA A 53 -0.50 -15.29 15.81
CA ALA A 53 -0.64 -15.43 17.25
C ALA A 53 -0.59 -14.09 18.02
N SER A 54 -0.15 -13.01 17.39
CA SER A 54 -0.10 -11.67 18.01
C SER A 54 -1.48 -11.12 18.39
N GLY A 55 -2.54 -11.60 17.77
CA GLY A 55 -3.91 -11.10 17.94
C GLY A 55 -4.20 -9.78 17.26
N HIS A 56 -3.24 -9.22 16.49
CA HIS A 56 -3.38 -7.94 15.78
C HIS A 56 -3.67 -8.10 14.27
N VAL A 57 -3.73 -9.35 13.80
CA VAL A 57 -3.88 -9.65 12.36
C VAL A 57 -5.13 -10.48 12.12
N GLU A 58 -5.97 -10.01 11.20
CA GLU A 58 -7.05 -10.78 10.59
C GLU A 58 -6.59 -11.20 9.20
N HIS A 59 -6.50 -12.52 8.94
CA HIS A 59 -6.17 -13.03 7.61
C HIS A 59 -7.44 -13.27 6.80
N VAL A 60 -7.48 -12.70 5.59
CA VAL A 60 -8.56 -12.89 4.62
C VAL A 60 -7.98 -13.57 3.39
N GLU A 61 -8.43 -14.80 3.13
CA GLU A 61 -8.05 -15.54 1.91
C GLU A 61 -8.84 -14.98 0.72
N ALA A 62 -8.23 -14.06 0.00
CA ALA A 62 -8.83 -13.41 -1.16
C ALA A 62 -7.77 -12.84 -2.11
N ASP A 63 -8.19 -12.50 -3.33
CA ASP A 63 -7.38 -11.73 -4.27
C ASP A 63 -7.29 -10.28 -3.81
N GLY A 64 -6.06 -9.81 -3.52
CA GLY A 64 -5.81 -8.46 -3.05
C GLY A 64 -6.29 -7.36 -4.00
N TYR A 65 -6.32 -7.61 -5.31
CA TYR A 65 -6.85 -6.62 -6.27
C TYR A 65 -8.36 -6.49 -6.25
N ALA A 66 -9.08 -7.58 -5.97
CA ALA A 66 -10.54 -7.61 -5.97
C ALA A 66 -11.15 -7.27 -4.62
N TRP A 67 -10.44 -7.55 -3.53
CA TRP A 67 -10.96 -7.36 -2.18
C TRP A 67 -11.09 -5.87 -1.80
N ARG A 68 -12.13 -5.56 -1.05
CA ARG A 68 -12.36 -4.22 -0.49
C ARG A 68 -12.86 -4.33 0.95
N PRO A 69 -12.45 -3.39 1.84
CA PRO A 69 -12.93 -3.36 3.22
C PRO A 69 -14.38 -2.87 3.28
N LYS A 70 -15.11 -3.34 4.27
CA LYS A 70 -16.48 -2.86 4.54
C LYS A 70 -16.52 -1.43 5.08
N ARG A 71 -15.44 -0.98 5.68
CA ARG A 71 -15.26 0.39 6.24
C ARG A 71 -13.89 0.89 5.87
N ALA A 72 -13.76 2.19 5.68
CA ALA A 72 -12.47 2.83 5.43
C ALA A 72 -11.47 2.53 6.56
N VAL A 73 -10.22 2.40 6.17
CA VAL A 73 -9.06 2.18 7.05
C VAL A 73 -8.13 3.39 6.99
N ASP A 74 -7.14 3.44 7.85
CA ASP A 74 -6.14 4.51 7.80
C ASP A 74 -5.12 4.25 6.69
N TRP A 75 -4.63 3.01 6.58
CA TRP A 75 -3.56 2.62 5.67
C TRP A 75 -3.96 1.48 4.74
N MET A 76 -3.55 1.59 3.50
CA MET A 76 -3.44 0.46 2.58
C MET A 76 -1.99 0.31 2.15
N VAL A 77 -1.44 -0.87 2.31
CA VAL A 77 -0.12 -1.22 1.79
C VAL A 77 -0.21 -2.38 0.80
N CYS A 78 0.67 -2.41 -0.20
CA CYS A 78 0.63 -3.44 -1.23
C CYS A 78 2.03 -3.72 -1.77
N ASP A 79 2.43 -4.99 -1.72
CA ASP A 79 3.67 -5.51 -2.32
C ASP A 79 3.41 -6.68 -3.27
N ILE A 80 2.31 -6.64 -3.99
CA ILE A 80 1.97 -7.68 -4.97
C ILE A 80 2.93 -7.63 -6.15
N VAL A 81 3.48 -8.80 -6.53
CA VAL A 81 4.29 -8.95 -7.72
C VAL A 81 3.38 -9.11 -8.93
N ASP A 82 3.09 -8.01 -9.61
CA ASP A 82 2.24 -7.97 -10.81
C ASP A 82 2.63 -6.76 -11.68
N LYS A 83 1.89 -6.56 -12.77
CA LYS A 83 2.08 -5.43 -13.68
C LYS A 83 1.88 -4.09 -12.94
N PRO A 84 2.86 -3.19 -12.99
CA PRO A 84 2.83 -1.96 -12.19
C PRO A 84 1.65 -1.04 -12.52
N ARG A 85 1.18 -1.05 -13.76
CA ARG A 85 -0.02 -0.28 -14.16
C ARG A 85 -1.29 -0.76 -13.44
N ARG A 86 -1.40 -2.08 -13.17
CA ARG A 86 -2.53 -2.65 -12.43
C ARG A 86 -2.51 -2.18 -10.97
N THR A 87 -1.33 -2.22 -10.36
CA THR A 87 -1.15 -1.72 -8.99
C THR A 87 -1.43 -0.21 -8.91
N SER A 88 -0.99 0.57 -9.89
CA SER A 88 -1.28 2.01 -9.94
C SER A 88 -2.78 2.30 -10.02
N ARG A 89 -3.52 1.59 -10.87
CA ARG A 89 -4.98 1.73 -10.96
C ARG A 89 -5.68 1.34 -9.66
N MET A 90 -5.27 0.22 -9.05
CA MET A 90 -5.82 -0.19 -7.76
C MET A 90 -5.61 0.88 -6.68
N ALA A 91 -4.43 1.49 -6.61
CA ALA A 91 -4.17 2.57 -5.65
C ALA A 91 -5.11 3.78 -5.88
N VAL A 92 -5.33 4.16 -7.15
CA VAL A 92 -6.31 5.21 -7.51
C VAL A 92 -7.72 4.82 -7.07
N ASP A 93 -8.15 3.59 -7.32
CA ASP A 93 -9.48 3.10 -6.93
C ASP A 93 -9.67 3.22 -5.41
N TRP A 94 -8.71 2.76 -4.63
CA TRP A 94 -8.76 2.86 -3.16
C TRP A 94 -8.86 4.30 -2.65
N LEU A 95 -8.14 5.23 -3.28
CA LEU A 95 -8.19 6.64 -2.92
C LEU A 95 -9.50 7.30 -3.36
N SER A 96 -9.97 7.03 -4.57
CA SER A 96 -11.20 7.61 -5.14
C SER A 96 -12.45 7.13 -4.41
N GLU A 97 -12.47 5.86 -4.00
CA GLU A 97 -13.52 5.27 -3.16
C GLU A 97 -13.39 5.67 -1.67
N ARG A 98 -12.37 6.45 -1.31
CA ARG A 98 -12.08 6.90 0.06
C ARG A 98 -11.90 5.76 1.06
N LEU A 99 -11.36 4.63 0.61
CA LEU A 99 -11.16 3.44 1.44
C LEU A 99 -9.94 3.54 2.36
N CYS A 100 -8.97 4.40 2.02
CA CYS A 100 -7.83 4.71 2.89
C CYS A 100 -7.45 6.19 2.81
N ARG A 101 -6.73 6.66 3.82
CA ARG A 101 -6.11 7.99 3.82
C ARG A 101 -4.67 7.94 3.32
N TYR A 102 -3.94 6.91 3.71
CA TYR A 102 -2.54 6.71 3.37
C TYR A 102 -2.38 5.42 2.56
N THR A 103 -1.52 5.45 1.56
CA THR A 103 -1.13 4.22 0.88
C THR A 103 0.35 4.18 0.58
N VAL A 104 0.93 2.99 0.75
CA VAL A 104 2.30 2.66 0.31
C VAL A 104 2.23 1.41 -0.55
N PHE A 105 2.82 1.46 -1.71
CA PHE A 105 2.86 0.31 -2.60
C PHE A 105 4.12 0.29 -3.45
N ASN A 106 4.53 -0.90 -3.84
CA ASN A 106 5.64 -1.11 -4.75
C ASN A 106 5.15 -1.31 -6.18
N LEU A 107 5.81 -0.62 -7.11
CA LEU A 107 5.64 -0.82 -8.55
C LEU A 107 6.81 -1.66 -9.06
N LYS A 108 6.52 -2.89 -9.48
CA LYS A 108 7.51 -3.82 -10.05
C LYS A 108 7.77 -3.46 -11.50
N LEU A 109 8.89 -2.81 -11.76
CA LEU A 109 9.24 -2.32 -13.11
C LEU A 109 9.84 -3.44 -13.96
N PRO A 110 9.62 -3.45 -15.29
CA PRO A 110 10.23 -4.41 -16.19
C PRO A 110 11.74 -4.19 -16.28
N MET A 111 12.50 -5.22 -16.63
CA MET A 111 13.95 -5.12 -16.84
C MET A 111 14.34 -4.13 -17.93
N LYS A 112 13.50 -4.01 -18.98
CA LYS A 112 13.70 -3.08 -20.10
C LYS A 112 12.67 -1.96 -20.05
N LYS A 113 13.05 -0.75 -20.47
CA LYS A 113 12.17 0.43 -20.54
C LYS A 113 11.52 0.80 -19.18
N ARG A 114 12.28 0.66 -18.09
CA ARG A 114 11.80 0.98 -16.73
C ARG A 114 11.28 2.39 -16.60
N TYR A 115 11.99 3.33 -17.20
CA TYR A 115 11.61 4.75 -17.12
C TYR A 115 10.30 5.02 -17.88
N ASP A 116 10.14 4.45 -19.07
CA ASP A 116 8.90 4.60 -19.84
C ASP A 116 7.70 4.03 -19.08
N GLU A 117 7.88 2.85 -18.46
CA GLU A 117 6.83 2.22 -17.65
C GLU A 117 6.50 3.03 -16.39
N TRP A 118 7.52 3.60 -15.75
CA TRP A 118 7.32 4.51 -14.63
C TRP A 118 6.50 5.74 -15.04
N LEU A 119 6.81 6.38 -16.17
CA LEU A 119 6.06 7.54 -16.66
C LEU A 119 4.58 7.20 -16.91
N ILE A 120 4.29 6.00 -17.43
CA ILE A 120 2.91 5.55 -17.62
C ILE A 120 2.20 5.34 -16.28
N CYS A 121 2.87 4.71 -15.32
CA CYS A 121 2.31 4.53 -13.97
C CYS A 121 2.07 5.88 -13.27
N GLN A 122 3.02 6.81 -13.39
CA GLN A 122 2.88 8.17 -12.87
C GLN A 122 1.68 8.89 -13.49
N ASP A 123 1.50 8.80 -14.81
CA ASP A 123 0.35 9.40 -15.51
C ASP A 123 -0.98 8.80 -15.02
N ILE A 124 -1.05 7.47 -14.84
CA ILE A 124 -2.23 6.79 -14.27
C ILE A 124 -2.56 7.35 -12.88
N LEU A 125 -1.56 7.47 -12.01
CA LEU A 125 -1.75 7.98 -10.65
C LEU A 125 -2.22 9.44 -10.66
N MET A 126 -1.51 10.31 -11.37
CA MET A 126 -1.79 11.75 -11.36
C MET A 126 -3.14 12.09 -12.00
N ARG A 127 -3.46 11.48 -13.15
CA ARG A 127 -4.77 11.67 -13.80
C ARG A 127 -5.90 11.08 -12.97
N GLY A 128 -5.72 9.87 -12.42
CA GLY A 128 -6.74 9.25 -11.60
C GLY A 128 -7.08 10.06 -10.34
N ILE A 129 -6.08 10.65 -9.69
CA ILE A 129 -6.26 11.57 -8.56
C ILE A 129 -7.02 12.84 -8.99
N GLU A 130 -6.62 13.45 -10.12
CA GLU A 130 -7.26 14.64 -10.66
C GLU A 130 -8.72 14.38 -11.06
N GLU A 131 -8.98 13.32 -11.82
CA GLU A 131 -10.33 12.92 -12.27
C GLU A 131 -11.25 12.59 -11.09
N ALA A 132 -10.72 12.04 -10.00
CA ALA A 132 -11.46 11.81 -8.76
C ALA A 132 -11.68 13.08 -7.92
N GLY A 133 -11.12 14.22 -8.31
CA GLY A 133 -11.23 15.48 -7.59
C GLY A 133 -10.55 15.45 -6.22
N LEU A 134 -9.49 14.65 -6.07
CA LEU A 134 -8.78 14.47 -4.81
C LEU A 134 -7.58 15.42 -4.71
N THR A 135 -7.30 15.86 -3.49
CA THR A 135 -6.05 16.55 -3.15
C THR A 135 -5.13 15.57 -2.44
N CYS A 136 -3.99 15.26 -3.05
CA CYS A 136 -3.04 14.29 -2.52
C CYS A 136 -1.60 14.80 -2.53
N HIS A 137 -0.84 14.40 -1.52
CA HIS A 137 0.61 14.40 -1.59
C HIS A 137 1.10 13.08 -2.15
N VAL A 138 1.81 13.13 -3.27
CA VAL A 138 2.37 11.94 -3.94
C VAL A 138 3.89 12.00 -3.86
N ARG A 139 4.50 10.94 -3.36
CA ARG A 139 5.95 10.76 -3.31
C ARG A 139 6.32 9.40 -3.86
N ALA A 140 7.36 9.34 -4.66
CA ALA A 140 7.89 8.10 -5.21
C ALA A 140 9.41 8.07 -5.02
N ARG A 141 9.94 6.92 -4.63
CA ARG A 141 11.37 6.72 -4.45
C ARG A 141 11.80 5.35 -4.93
N HIS A 142 12.97 5.33 -5.55
CA HIS A 142 13.72 4.12 -5.81
C HIS A 142 14.51 3.79 -4.53
N LEU A 143 14.17 2.70 -3.85
CA LEU A 143 14.87 2.31 -2.64
C LEU A 143 16.15 1.55 -2.97
N TYR A 144 17.18 1.74 -2.12
CA TYR A 144 18.56 1.36 -2.41
C TYR A 144 18.81 -0.11 -2.76
N HIS A 145 18.02 -1.03 -2.24
CA HIS A 145 18.23 -2.46 -2.45
C HIS A 145 17.42 -3.07 -3.59
N ASP A 146 16.47 -2.33 -4.15
CA ASP A 146 15.53 -2.84 -5.14
C ASP A 146 15.62 -2.07 -6.45
N ARG A 147 16.48 -2.57 -7.35
CA ARG A 147 16.75 -1.90 -8.64
C ARG A 147 15.56 -1.90 -9.61
N GLU A 148 14.57 -2.74 -9.36
CA GLU A 148 13.43 -2.97 -10.25
C GLU A 148 12.11 -2.53 -9.64
N GLU A 149 12.17 -1.80 -8.53
CA GLU A 149 10.99 -1.31 -7.83
C GLU A 149 11.04 0.19 -7.60
N ILE A 150 9.87 0.82 -7.72
CA ILE A 150 9.61 2.16 -7.19
C ILE A 150 8.58 2.02 -6.10
N THR A 151 8.91 2.52 -4.91
CA THR A 151 7.96 2.62 -3.80
C THR A 151 7.25 3.96 -3.86
N CYS A 152 5.94 3.92 -3.90
CA CYS A 152 5.07 5.08 -3.89
C CYS A 152 4.41 5.24 -2.53
N PHE A 153 4.34 6.48 -2.06
CA PHE A 153 3.55 6.90 -0.91
C PHE A 153 2.57 7.98 -1.36
N ILE A 154 1.31 7.82 -1.03
CA ILE A 154 0.27 8.81 -1.29
C ILE A 154 -0.50 9.08 0.00
N GLU A 155 -0.64 10.36 0.33
CA GLU A 155 -1.50 10.86 1.39
C GLU A 155 -2.63 11.66 0.77
N ARG A 156 -3.88 11.28 1.07
CA ARG A 156 -5.06 12.06 0.73
C ARG A 156 -5.29 13.14 1.80
N LEU A 157 -5.41 14.39 1.37
CA LEU A 157 -5.50 15.55 2.27
C LEU A 157 -6.93 16.00 2.57
N ASP A 158 -7.88 15.59 1.76
CA ASP A 158 -9.31 15.94 1.87
C ASP A 158 -10.16 14.92 2.63
#